data_253e32c91a35d2a9b20f6882ca9a2304
#
_entry.id   253e32c91a35d2a9b20f6882ca9a2304
#
_cell.length_a   1.000
_cell.length_b   1.000
_cell.length_c   1.000
_cell.angle_alpha   90.00
_cell.angle_beta   90.00
_cell.angle_gamma   90.00
#
_symmetry.space_group_name_H-M   'P 1'
#
loop_
_entity.id
_entity.type
_entity.pdbx_description
1 polymer ?
#
loop_
_entity_poly.entity_id
_entity_poly.type
_entity_poly.pdbx_seq_one_letter_code
_entity_poly.pdbx_strand_id
1 'polypeptide(L)'
;MSYTVRLKEEYKDRVIAALKEEFSYSNVMQVPKLSKIVLSRGVGGAVADKKLIDYAVDEFTTITGQKAVSTISKKDVATFKLRKGMPIGAKVTLRGDRMYEFLDRLVTIALPRVRDFQGIKATGFDGRGNYSMGVEEQIIFPEIDIDKVNKISGLDITFVTSAGTDSEAKSLLTQLGLPFKKN
;
A
#
# COMPACT_ATOMS: atom_id res chain seq x y z
N MET A 1 -23.80 -12.23 13.38
CA MET A 1 -22.37 -12.28 13.70
C MET A 1 -21.74 -11.01 13.17
N SER A 2 -21.10 -10.21 14.03
CA SER A 2 -20.35 -9.03 13.57
C SER A 2 -19.09 -9.52 12.85
N TYR A 3 -18.89 -9.08 11.61
CA TYR A 3 -17.68 -9.37 10.85
C TYR A 3 -16.49 -8.74 11.57
N THR A 4 -15.48 -9.54 11.88
CA THR A 4 -14.24 -9.08 12.52
C THR A 4 -13.08 -9.31 11.55
N VAL A 5 -12.20 -8.32 11.46
CA VAL A 5 -11.07 -8.35 10.53
C VAL A 5 -9.93 -9.14 11.18
N ARG A 6 -9.56 -10.28 10.60
CA ARG A 6 -8.56 -11.22 11.13
C ARG A 6 -7.26 -10.56 11.58
N LEU A 7 -6.60 -9.79 10.71
CA LEU A 7 -5.33 -9.13 11.05
C LEU A 7 -5.45 -8.05 12.13
N LYS A 8 -6.64 -7.45 12.30
CA LYS A 8 -6.88 -6.47 13.36
C LYS A 8 -6.96 -7.14 14.73
N GLU A 9 -7.55 -8.33 14.81
CA GLU A 9 -7.56 -9.15 16.02
C GLU A 9 -6.15 -9.67 16.32
N GLU A 10 -5.49 -10.24 15.33
CA GLU A 10 -4.11 -10.73 15.45
C GLU A 10 -3.14 -9.64 15.93
N TYR A 11 -3.32 -8.39 15.47
CA TYR A 11 -2.54 -7.27 15.96
C TYR A 11 -2.74 -7.07 17.47
N LYS A 12 -3.98 -7.15 17.97
CA LYS A 12 -4.27 -6.95 19.40
C LYS A 12 -3.78 -8.10 20.28
N ASP A 13 -3.97 -9.34 19.82
CA ASP A 13 -3.75 -10.53 20.63
C ASP A 13 -2.27 -10.95 20.65
N ARG A 14 -1.59 -10.84 19.52
CA ARG A 14 -0.24 -11.36 19.34
C ARG A 14 0.81 -10.28 19.13
N VAL A 15 0.56 -9.35 18.18
CA VAL A 15 1.59 -8.42 17.71
C VAL A 15 1.96 -7.40 18.79
N ILE A 16 1.00 -6.89 19.54
CA ILE A 16 1.25 -5.95 20.66
C ILE A 16 2.16 -6.60 21.71
N ALA A 17 1.88 -7.83 22.10
CA ALA A 17 2.68 -8.53 23.11
C ALA A 17 4.11 -8.77 22.62
N ALA A 18 4.28 -9.26 21.39
CA ALA A 18 5.59 -9.53 20.79
C ALA A 18 6.45 -8.24 20.67
N LEU A 19 5.88 -7.14 20.18
CA LEU A 19 6.61 -5.87 20.05
C LEU A 19 6.95 -5.24 21.40
N LYS A 20 6.07 -5.40 22.40
CA LYS A 20 6.34 -4.93 23.76
C LYS A 20 7.53 -5.64 24.39
N GLU A 21 7.65 -6.95 24.16
CA GLU A 21 8.77 -7.75 24.63
C GLU A 21 10.08 -7.41 23.88
N GLU A 22 10.01 -7.33 22.54
CA GLU A 22 11.17 -7.08 21.68
C GLU A 22 11.82 -5.71 21.95
N PHE A 23 11.01 -4.65 22.10
CA PHE A 23 11.49 -3.27 22.31
C PHE A 23 11.37 -2.79 23.76
N SER A 24 10.95 -3.65 24.70
CA SER A 24 10.84 -3.33 26.13
C SER A 24 10.01 -2.06 26.43
N TYR A 25 8.88 -1.88 25.70
CA TYR A 25 8.01 -0.73 25.93
C TYR A 25 7.37 -0.77 27.34
N SER A 26 7.44 0.34 28.07
CA SER A 26 6.84 0.47 29.38
C SER A 26 5.31 0.57 29.34
N ASN A 27 4.76 1.15 28.26
CA ASN A 27 3.32 1.34 28.09
C ASN A 27 2.84 0.75 26.75
N VAL A 28 1.69 0.08 26.76
CA VAL A 28 1.04 -0.47 25.56
C VAL A 28 0.74 0.61 24.51
N MET A 29 0.51 1.85 24.92
CA MET A 29 0.25 2.96 24.00
C MET A 29 1.49 3.41 23.20
N GLN A 30 2.69 2.99 23.59
CA GLN A 30 3.94 3.26 22.86
C GLN A 30 4.14 2.28 21.71
N VAL A 31 3.46 1.12 21.75
CA VAL A 31 3.60 0.09 20.72
C VAL A 31 3.18 0.64 19.35
N PRO A 32 4.04 0.51 18.33
CA PRO A 32 3.74 1.02 17.01
C PRO A 32 2.54 0.31 16.39
N LYS A 33 1.74 1.09 15.65
CA LYS A 33 0.55 0.62 14.93
C LYS A 33 0.55 1.10 13.49
N LEU A 34 -0.12 0.36 12.62
CA LEU A 34 -0.38 0.79 11.27
C LEU A 34 -1.45 1.91 11.29
N SER A 35 -1.12 3.07 10.73
CA SER A 35 -1.99 4.25 10.71
C SER A 35 -2.83 4.34 9.45
N LYS A 36 -2.22 4.08 8.29
CA LYS A 36 -2.87 4.07 6.98
C LYS A 36 -2.01 3.33 5.97
N ILE A 37 -2.67 2.83 4.91
CA ILE A 37 -2.02 2.36 3.69
C ILE A 37 -2.43 3.29 2.56
N VAL A 38 -1.45 3.73 1.77
CA VAL A 38 -1.68 4.61 0.62
C VAL A 38 -1.26 3.87 -0.64
N LEU A 39 -2.21 3.71 -1.56
CA LEU A 39 -1.89 3.25 -2.92
C LEU A 39 -1.82 4.47 -3.82
N SER A 40 -0.82 4.52 -4.67
CA SER A 40 -0.66 5.59 -5.66
C SER A 40 -0.10 5.07 -6.97
N ARG A 41 -0.49 5.72 -8.07
CA ARG A 41 0.01 5.44 -9.41
C ARG A 41 0.13 6.72 -10.18
N GLY A 42 1.30 6.96 -10.79
CA GLY A 42 1.49 7.99 -11.78
C GLY A 42 1.10 7.47 -13.18
N VAL A 43 0.28 8.22 -13.89
CA VAL A 43 -0.16 7.89 -15.25
C VAL A 43 0.39 8.93 -16.21
N GLY A 44 1.64 8.75 -16.67
CA GLY A 44 2.32 9.69 -17.56
C GLY A 44 1.63 9.86 -18.92
N GLY A 45 0.97 8.81 -19.43
CA GLY A 45 0.19 8.85 -20.66
C GLY A 45 -1.09 9.70 -20.59
N ALA A 46 -1.52 10.09 -19.40
CA ALA A 46 -2.74 10.88 -19.18
C ALA A 46 -2.69 12.29 -19.80
N VAL A 47 -1.49 12.79 -20.07
CA VAL A 47 -1.31 14.07 -20.81
C VAL A 47 -1.86 13.97 -22.23
N ALA A 48 -1.72 12.81 -22.88
CA ALA A 48 -2.24 12.54 -24.22
C ALA A 48 -3.67 12.01 -24.18
N ASP A 49 -3.98 11.10 -23.27
CA ASP A 49 -5.31 10.49 -23.12
C ASP A 49 -5.79 10.53 -21.66
N LYS A 50 -6.76 11.40 -21.40
CA LYS A 50 -7.36 11.56 -20.07
C LYS A 50 -8.10 10.31 -19.57
N LYS A 51 -8.63 9.46 -20.47
CA LYS A 51 -9.36 8.25 -20.11
C LYS A 51 -8.49 7.27 -19.32
N LEU A 52 -7.16 7.31 -19.49
CA LEU A 52 -6.24 6.47 -18.71
C LEU A 52 -6.32 6.72 -17.20
N ILE A 53 -6.71 7.93 -16.79
CA ILE A 53 -6.92 8.24 -15.37
C ILE A 53 -8.19 7.56 -14.85
N ASP A 54 -9.26 7.59 -15.64
CA ASP A 54 -10.52 6.98 -15.24
C ASP A 54 -10.35 5.48 -15.03
N TYR A 55 -9.63 4.80 -15.95
CA TYR A 55 -9.26 3.41 -15.78
C TYR A 55 -8.43 3.15 -14.52
N ALA A 56 -7.44 3.99 -14.22
CA ALA A 56 -6.62 3.85 -13.02
C ALA A 56 -7.42 4.06 -11.73
N VAL A 57 -8.40 4.97 -11.74
CA VAL A 57 -9.31 5.22 -10.62
C VAL A 57 -10.25 4.03 -10.43
N ASP A 58 -10.79 3.46 -11.50
CA ASP A 58 -11.68 2.30 -11.45
C ASP A 58 -10.95 1.05 -10.98
N GLU A 59 -9.73 0.79 -11.46
CA GLU A 59 -8.88 -0.30 -11.00
C GLU A 59 -8.60 -0.18 -9.48
N PHE A 60 -8.18 0.99 -9.01
CA PHE A 60 -7.94 1.19 -7.56
C PHE A 60 -9.21 1.06 -6.73
N THR A 61 -10.35 1.49 -7.26
CA THR A 61 -11.65 1.34 -6.60
C THR A 61 -12.01 -0.13 -6.48
N THR A 62 -11.76 -0.92 -7.53
CA THR A 62 -12.01 -2.37 -7.54
C THR A 62 -11.09 -3.11 -6.56
N ILE A 63 -9.76 -2.82 -6.58
CA ILE A 63 -8.79 -3.45 -5.67
C ILE A 63 -9.10 -3.16 -4.20
N THR A 64 -9.47 -1.92 -3.88
CA THR A 64 -9.54 -1.46 -2.49
C THR A 64 -10.95 -1.47 -1.90
N GLY A 65 -11.98 -1.56 -2.75
CA GLY A 65 -13.38 -1.39 -2.33
C GLY A 65 -13.73 0.02 -1.86
N GLN A 66 -12.82 0.99 -2.10
CA GLN A 66 -13.00 2.41 -1.76
C GLN A 66 -12.74 3.26 -2.99
N LYS A 67 -13.63 4.23 -3.29
CA LYS A 67 -13.48 5.12 -4.43
C LYS A 67 -12.14 5.85 -4.38
N ALA A 68 -11.31 5.64 -5.41
CA ALA A 68 -10.04 6.32 -5.57
C ALA A 68 -10.24 7.77 -6.07
N VAL A 69 -9.21 8.59 -5.88
CA VAL A 69 -9.22 10.00 -6.27
C VAL A 69 -8.13 10.24 -7.30
N SER A 70 -8.46 10.97 -8.37
CA SER A 70 -7.46 11.44 -9.32
C SER A 70 -6.56 12.50 -8.68
N THR A 71 -5.26 12.41 -8.93
CA THR A 71 -4.28 13.40 -8.47
C THR A 71 -3.97 14.39 -9.60
N ILE A 72 -3.98 15.68 -9.26
CA ILE A 72 -3.78 16.77 -10.23
C ILE A 72 -2.40 17.38 -10.09
N SER A 73 -1.86 17.91 -11.21
CA SER A 73 -0.60 18.65 -11.21
C SER A 73 -0.74 19.97 -10.47
N LYS A 74 0.25 20.29 -9.63
CA LYS A 74 0.34 21.55 -8.89
C LYS A 74 1.11 22.63 -9.65
N LYS A 75 1.96 22.25 -10.62
CA LYS A 75 2.86 23.12 -11.36
C LYS A 75 2.74 22.87 -12.86
N ASP A 76 3.08 23.90 -13.65
CA ASP A 76 3.27 23.78 -15.09
C ASP A 76 4.69 23.26 -15.36
N VAL A 77 4.82 22.26 -16.23
CA VAL A 77 6.10 21.72 -16.67
C VAL A 77 6.10 21.56 -18.19
N ALA A 78 6.74 22.50 -18.88
CA ALA A 78 6.71 22.58 -20.36
C ALA A 78 7.31 21.34 -21.01
N THR A 79 8.40 20.80 -20.47
CA THR A 79 9.08 19.58 -20.98
C THR A 79 8.15 18.38 -21.07
N PHE A 80 7.23 18.24 -20.12
CA PHE A 80 6.25 17.15 -20.08
C PHE A 80 4.89 17.53 -20.67
N LYS A 81 4.76 18.71 -21.28
CA LYS A 81 3.49 19.27 -21.80
C LYS A 81 2.38 19.30 -20.73
N LEU A 82 2.78 19.47 -19.47
CA LEU A 82 1.92 19.41 -18.30
C LEU A 82 1.52 20.80 -17.85
N ARG A 83 0.23 21.00 -17.57
CA ARG A 83 -0.30 22.25 -17.01
C ARG A 83 -0.91 22.00 -15.62
N LYS A 84 -0.89 23.03 -14.79
CA LYS A 84 -1.55 23.03 -13.48
C LYS A 84 -3.03 22.64 -13.63
N GLY A 85 -3.50 21.77 -12.76
CA GLY A 85 -4.88 21.27 -12.79
C GLY A 85 -5.09 20.04 -13.67
N MET A 86 -4.12 19.62 -14.49
CA MET A 86 -4.25 18.38 -15.27
C MET A 86 -4.17 17.14 -14.37
N PRO A 87 -5.07 16.15 -14.53
CA PRO A 87 -4.99 14.89 -13.81
C PRO A 87 -3.82 14.05 -14.34
N ILE A 88 -2.99 13.53 -13.45
CA ILE A 88 -1.74 12.81 -13.80
C ILE A 88 -1.56 11.49 -13.05
N GLY A 89 -2.47 11.11 -12.19
CA GLY A 89 -2.40 9.87 -11.44
C GLY A 89 -3.66 9.58 -10.66
N ALA A 90 -3.66 8.45 -9.96
CA ALA A 90 -4.70 8.03 -9.05
C ALA A 90 -4.12 7.72 -7.67
N LYS A 91 -4.91 7.92 -6.62
CA LYS A 91 -4.53 7.66 -5.24
C LYS A 91 -5.73 7.20 -4.43
N VAL A 92 -5.48 6.28 -3.50
CA VAL A 92 -6.44 5.90 -2.46
C VAL A 92 -5.75 5.78 -1.11
N THR A 93 -6.43 6.14 -0.04
CA THR A 93 -5.90 6.03 1.33
C THR A 93 -6.84 5.18 2.15
N LEU A 94 -6.35 4.05 2.62
CA LEU A 94 -7.07 3.09 3.43
C LEU A 94 -6.75 3.28 4.91
N ARG A 95 -7.79 3.18 5.75
CA ARG A 95 -7.69 3.27 7.21
C ARG A 95 -8.62 2.26 7.87
N GLY A 96 -8.39 1.99 9.16
CA GLY A 96 -9.25 1.13 9.97
C GLY A 96 -9.38 -0.29 9.39
N ASP A 97 -10.59 -0.83 9.34
CA ASP A 97 -10.82 -2.22 8.95
C ASP A 97 -10.43 -2.50 7.50
N ARG A 98 -10.78 -1.61 6.57
CA ARG A 98 -10.39 -1.74 5.14
C ARG A 98 -8.88 -1.80 4.92
N MET A 99 -8.11 -1.13 5.76
CA MET A 99 -6.64 -1.15 5.72
C MET A 99 -6.11 -2.55 6.07
N TYR A 100 -6.63 -3.16 7.13
CA TYR A 100 -6.21 -4.51 7.54
C TYR A 100 -6.70 -5.58 6.55
N GLU A 101 -7.90 -5.44 6.00
CA GLU A 101 -8.41 -6.33 4.95
C GLU A 101 -7.56 -6.28 3.69
N PHE A 102 -7.19 -5.08 3.25
CA PHE A 102 -6.28 -4.92 2.11
C PHE A 102 -4.91 -5.53 2.39
N LEU A 103 -4.35 -5.31 3.59
CA LEU A 103 -3.07 -5.90 3.99
C LEU A 103 -3.14 -7.43 3.98
N ASP A 104 -4.21 -8.01 4.50
CA ASP A 104 -4.40 -9.46 4.52
C ASP A 104 -4.43 -10.03 3.09
N ARG A 105 -5.22 -9.46 2.19
CA ARG A 105 -5.27 -9.87 0.78
C ARG A 105 -3.93 -9.67 0.06
N LEU A 106 -3.24 -8.57 0.34
CA LEU A 106 -1.92 -8.30 -0.23
C LEU A 106 -0.93 -9.41 0.15
N VAL A 107 -0.85 -9.76 1.43
CA VAL A 107 0.12 -10.75 1.94
C VAL A 107 -0.25 -12.18 1.54
N THR A 108 -1.52 -12.54 1.66
CA THR A 108 -1.95 -13.95 1.47
C THR A 108 -2.21 -14.31 0.01
N ILE A 109 -2.64 -13.36 -0.81
CA ILE A 109 -3.09 -13.65 -2.18
C ILE A 109 -2.22 -12.95 -3.22
N ALA A 110 -2.01 -11.62 -3.10
CA ALA A 110 -1.38 -10.84 -4.15
C ALA A 110 0.14 -11.09 -4.24
N LEU A 111 0.87 -11.02 -3.12
CA LEU A 111 2.33 -11.21 -3.12
C LEU A 111 2.76 -12.59 -3.61
N PRO A 112 2.12 -13.73 -3.24
CA PRO A 112 2.47 -15.03 -3.78
C PRO A 112 2.25 -15.18 -5.30
N ARG A 113 1.42 -14.33 -5.89
CA ARG A 113 1.15 -14.31 -7.35
C ARG A 113 2.18 -13.49 -8.14
N VAL A 114 3.05 -12.74 -7.47
CA VAL A 114 4.14 -12.02 -8.13
C VAL A 114 5.11 -13.03 -8.74
N ARG A 115 5.45 -12.84 -10.00
CA ARG A 115 6.40 -13.71 -10.71
C ARG A 115 7.77 -13.61 -10.02
N ASP A 116 8.40 -14.78 -9.80
CA ASP A 116 9.72 -14.92 -9.17
C ASP A 116 9.85 -14.17 -7.82
N PHE A 117 8.80 -14.19 -7.01
CA PHE A 117 8.78 -13.50 -5.72
C PHE A 117 9.81 -14.09 -4.75
N GLN A 118 10.79 -13.28 -4.35
CA GLN A 118 11.85 -13.65 -3.42
C GLN A 118 11.79 -12.92 -2.07
N GLY A 119 10.67 -12.26 -1.78
CA GLY A 119 10.51 -11.39 -0.62
C GLY A 119 10.71 -9.91 -0.94
N ILE A 120 10.26 -9.06 -0.02
CA ILE A 120 10.24 -7.61 -0.15
C ILE A 120 11.57 -7.04 0.32
N LYS A 121 12.14 -6.07 -0.40
CA LYS A 121 13.40 -5.41 -0.03
C LYS A 121 13.21 -4.54 1.22
N ALA A 122 14.13 -4.67 2.19
CA ALA A 122 14.09 -3.85 3.40
C ALA A 122 14.59 -2.39 3.20
N THR A 123 14.97 -2.01 1.98
CA THR A 123 15.49 -0.66 1.66
C THR A 123 14.41 0.40 1.42
N GLY A 124 13.13 0.04 1.49
CA GLY A 124 12.01 0.96 1.23
C GLY A 124 11.56 1.78 2.44
N PHE A 125 12.30 1.80 3.54
CA PHE A 125 12.02 2.63 4.71
C PHE A 125 12.53 4.07 4.51
N ASP A 126 11.81 5.04 5.09
CA ASP A 126 12.08 6.48 4.94
C ASP A 126 12.90 7.10 6.08
N GLY A 127 13.40 6.30 7.03
CA GLY A 127 14.10 6.78 8.23
C GLY A 127 13.18 7.24 9.37
N ARG A 128 11.85 7.19 9.16
CA ARG A 128 10.83 7.64 10.12
C ARG A 128 9.75 6.58 10.38
N GLY A 129 10.07 5.33 10.11
CA GLY A 129 9.17 4.21 10.35
C GLY A 129 8.06 4.03 9.31
N ASN A 130 8.10 4.68 8.15
CA ASN A 130 7.21 4.38 7.05
C ASN A 130 7.92 3.50 6.01
N TYR A 131 7.16 2.65 5.35
CA TYR A 131 7.68 1.73 4.36
C TYR A 131 6.94 1.89 3.02
N SER A 132 7.69 1.94 1.92
CA SER A 132 7.14 1.99 0.57
C SER A 132 7.66 0.86 -0.28
N MET A 133 6.77 0.24 -1.05
CA MET A 133 7.11 -0.79 -2.04
C MET A 133 6.40 -0.51 -3.36
N GLY A 134 7.07 -0.83 -4.46
CA GLY A 134 6.49 -0.85 -5.79
C GLY A 134 6.01 -2.25 -6.15
N VAL A 135 4.88 -2.33 -6.80
CA VAL A 135 4.37 -3.52 -7.48
C VAL A 135 4.40 -3.23 -8.97
N GLU A 136 5.02 -4.09 -9.77
CA GLU A 136 5.21 -3.84 -11.20
C GLU A 136 3.95 -4.07 -12.02
N GLU A 137 3.10 -5.01 -11.58
CA GLU A 137 1.91 -5.43 -12.32
C GLU A 137 0.66 -5.43 -11.43
N GLN A 138 -0.39 -4.71 -11.83
CA GLN A 138 -1.66 -4.70 -11.10
C GLN A 138 -2.43 -6.02 -11.20
N ILE A 139 -2.11 -6.88 -12.15
CA ILE A 139 -2.79 -8.17 -12.37
C ILE A 139 -2.57 -9.20 -11.27
N ILE A 140 -1.66 -8.94 -10.33
CA ILE A 140 -1.49 -9.79 -9.14
C ILE A 140 -2.72 -9.79 -8.24
N PHE A 141 -3.53 -8.74 -8.31
CA PHE A 141 -4.78 -8.63 -7.54
C PHE A 141 -5.88 -9.42 -8.23
N PRO A 142 -6.53 -10.39 -7.55
CA PRO A 142 -7.57 -11.24 -8.14
C PRO A 142 -8.83 -10.48 -8.54
N GLU A 143 -9.03 -9.29 -7.99
CA GLU A 143 -10.16 -8.41 -8.29
C GLU A 143 -10.08 -7.78 -9.68
N ILE A 144 -8.88 -7.80 -10.29
CA ILE A 144 -8.63 -7.23 -11.61
C ILE A 144 -8.91 -8.29 -12.68
N ASP A 145 -9.84 -7.99 -13.56
CA ASP A 145 -10.15 -8.77 -14.75
C ASP A 145 -9.13 -8.43 -15.85
N ILE A 146 -8.32 -9.42 -16.24
CA ILE A 146 -7.21 -9.25 -17.21
C ILE A 146 -7.74 -8.78 -18.55
N ASP A 147 -8.93 -9.23 -18.95
CA ASP A 147 -9.54 -8.88 -20.25
C ASP A 147 -9.95 -7.39 -20.32
N LYS A 148 -10.14 -6.74 -19.18
CA LYS A 148 -10.51 -5.32 -19.08
C LYS A 148 -9.32 -4.38 -18.89
N VAL A 149 -8.10 -4.94 -18.71
CA VAL A 149 -6.89 -4.15 -18.50
C VAL A 149 -6.38 -3.61 -19.83
N ASN A 150 -6.43 -2.28 -20.00
CA ASN A 150 -5.90 -1.63 -21.20
C ASN A 150 -4.38 -1.65 -21.28
N LYS A 151 -3.71 -1.55 -20.14
CA LYS A 151 -2.25 -1.53 -20.04
C LYS A 151 -1.81 -2.08 -18.70
N ILE A 152 -0.85 -3.02 -18.75
CA ILE A 152 -0.15 -3.47 -17.54
C ILE A 152 0.66 -2.28 -17.01
N SER A 153 0.45 -1.95 -15.74
CA SER A 153 1.11 -0.84 -15.07
C SER A 153 1.30 -1.13 -13.59
N GLY A 154 2.39 -0.61 -13.04
CA GLY A 154 2.71 -0.75 -11.64
C GLY A 154 1.92 0.20 -10.74
N LEU A 155 2.08 0.00 -9.46
CA LEU A 155 1.55 0.87 -8.42
C LEU A 155 2.49 0.88 -7.21
N ASP A 156 2.48 1.97 -6.47
CA ASP A 156 3.22 2.13 -5.24
C ASP A 156 2.29 1.94 -4.04
N ILE A 157 2.74 1.18 -3.06
CA ILE A 157 2.04 0.93 -1.80
C ILE A 157 2.90 1.47 -0.67
N THR A 158 2.39 2.45 0.06
CA THR A 158 3.07 3.05 1.22
C THR A 158 2.33 2.71 2.50
N PHE A 159 3.04 2.07 3.42
CA PHE A 159 2.59 1.76 4.77
C PHE A 159 3.06 2.85 5.71
N VAL A 160 2.12 3.59 6.26
CA VAL A 160 2.40 4.65 7.24
C VAL A 160 2.12 4.10 8.63
N THR A 161 3.15 4.07 9.46
CA THR A 161 3.07 3.56 10.84
C THR A 161 3.20 4.69 11.86
N SER A 162 3.03 4.38 13.12
CA SER A 162 3.32 5.28 14.23
C SER A 162 4.68 4.98 14.89
N ALA A 163 5.50 4.13 14.28
CA ALA A 163 6.84 3.81 14.75
C ALA A 163 7.75 5.05 14.71
N GLY A 164 8.65 5.17 15.66
CA GLY A 164 9.65 6.22 15.69
C GLY A 164 10.89 5.87 14.86
N THR A 165 11.16 4.58 14.67
CA THR A 165 12.35 4.07 13.97
C THR A 165 11.96 3.03 12.91
N ASP A 166 12.84 2.85 11.91
CA ASP A 166 12.63 1.86 10.86
C ASP A 166 12.70 0.42 11.37
N SER A 167 13.47 0.17 12.44
CA SER A 167 13.57 -1.15 13.08
C SER A 167 12.24 -1.57 13.72
N GLU A 168 11.60 -0.66 14.44
CA GLU A 168 10.27 -0.89 15.02
C GLU A 168 9.21 -1.13 13.93
N ALA A 169 9.23 -0.32 12.87
CA ALA A 169 8.32 -0.46 11.74
C ALA A 169 8.53 -1.79 11.00
N LYS A 170 9.78 -2.20 10.79
CA LYS A 170 10.12 -3.48 10.16
C LYS A 170 9.60 -4.65 10.99
N SER A 171 9.81 -4.63 12.31
CA SER A 171 9.31 -5.67 13.20
C SER A 171 7.77 -5.71 13.18
N LEU A 172 7.09 -4.55 13.29
CA LEU A 172 5.64 -4.45 13.17
C LEU A 172 5.12 -5.08 11.86
N LEU A 173 5.67 -4.69 10.72
CA LEU A 173 5.23 -5.17 9.41
C LEU A 173 5.53 -6.67 9.22
N THR A 174 6.65 -7.15 9.74
CA THR A 174 7.01 -8.58 9.76
C THR A 174 6.00 -9.37 10.58
N GLN A 175 5.65 -8.90 11.78
CA GLN A 175 4.65 -9.53 12.63
C GLN A 175 3.24 -9.53 12.00
N LEU A 176 2.92 -8.55 11.17
CA LEU A 176 1.69 -8.50 10.37
C LEU A 176 1.75 -9.37 9.10
N GLY A 177 2.86 -10.09 8.88
CA GLY A 177 3.01 -11.08 7.83
C GLY A 177 3.68 -10.59 6.55
N LEU A 178 4.22 -9.37 6.47
CA LEU A 178 4.97 -8.95 5.28
C LEU A 178 6.29 -9.75 5.16
N PRO A 179 6.51 -10.43 4.03
CA PRO A 179 7.66 -11.30 3.83
C PRO A 179 8.90 -10.51 3.38
N PHE A 180 9.64 -9.93 4.32
CA PHE A 180 10.91 -9.28 4.01
C PHE A 180 11.98 -10.31 3.63
N LYS A 181 12.80 -9.97 2.63
CA LYS A 181 13.93 -10.79 2.22
C LYS A 181 14.92 -10.88 3.39
N LYS A 182 15.31 -12.12 3.76
CA LYS A 182 16.41 -12.33 4.70
C LYS A 182 17.71 -11.97 3.97
N ASN A 183 18.49 -11.08 4.55
CA ASN A 183 19.85 -10.80 4.08
C ASN A 183 20.74 -11.99 4.36
#